data_5464f0a07304ea68c69fbc9d1c8bccc3
#
_entry.id   5464f0a07304ea68c69fbc9d1c8bccc3
#
_cell.length_a   1.000
_cell.length_b   1.000
_cell.length_c   1.000
_cell.angle_alpha   90.00
_cell.angle_beta   90.00
_cell.angle_gamma   90.00
#
_symmetry.space_group_name_H-M   'P 1'
#
loop_
_entity.id
_entity.type
_entity.pdbx_description
1 polymer ?
#
loop_
_entity_poly.entity_id
_entity_poly.type
_entity_poly.pdbx_seq_one_letter_code
_entity_poly.pdbx_strand_id
1 'polypeptide(L)'
;MKGFFRAPWRFAACYAAFLIAAFTWALLDTFVIPHRELIVSRARDVAEEVLETLAPSATLAAPRAADASFYQDENMSVELTTLRRDDTTCYVADVWLASPALLRTALAENTFGRNVTDTVSELAGTNGAVLAVNGDFYGSRKSGWCLRNGVLYRDSMASAATELLLVDSSGDFSVMDDRVMTAGDAEGLWQIFSF
;
A
#
# COMPACT_ATOMS: atom_id res chain seq x y z
N MET A 1 -22.96 7.39 -49.11
CA MET A 1 -21.69 7.52 -48.33
C MET A 1 -20.57 8.31 -49.03
N LYS A 2 -20.70 8.73 -50.25
CA LYS A 2 -19.63 9.41 -51.04
C LYS A 2 -19.42 10.90 -50.72
N GLY A 3 -20.26 11.55 -49.93
CA GLY A 3 -20.19 12.99 -49.67
C GLY A 3 -19.50 13.41 -48.36
N PHE A 4 -19.34 12.51 -47.40
CA PHE A 4 -18.80 12.84 -46.07
C PHE A 4 -17.29 13.16 -46.09
N PHE A 5 -16.53 12.48 -46.95
CA PHE A 5 -15.07 12.64 -47.05
C PHE A 5 -14.61 13.74 -48.03
N ARG A 6 -15.51 14.42 -48.72
CA ARG A 6 -15.14 15.50 -49.66
C ARG A 6 -14.82 16.86 -49.03
N ALA A 7 -15.12 17.04 -47.74
CA ALA A 7 -14.77 18.25 -47.02
C ALA A 7 -13.60 17.98 -46.07
N PRO A 8 -12.38 18.48 -46.34
CA PRO A 8 -11.18 18.19 -45.55
C PRO A 8 -11.31 18.58 -44.09
N TRP A 9 -12.12 19.61 -43.74
CA TRP A 9 -12.38 20.01 -42.38
C TRP A 9 -13.19 18.99 -41.59
N ARG A 10 -14.08 18.22 -42.23
CA ARG A 10 -14.85 17.15 -41.54
C ARG A 10 -13.96 15.98 -41.19
N PHE A 11 -13.00 15.63 -42.07
CA PHE A 11 -11.99 14.62 -41.75
C PHE A 11 -11.11 15.08 -40.56
N ALA A 12 -10.62 16.33 -40.63
CA ALA A 12 -9.84 16.91 -39.55
C ALA A 12 -10.61 16.96 -38.21
N ALA A 13 -11.90 17.32 -38.23
CA ALA A 13 -12.74 17.34 -37.03
C ALA A 13 -12.96 15.93 -36.45
N CYS A 14 -13.24 14.92 -37.31
CA CYS A 14 -13.37 13.54 -36.84
C CYS A 14 -12.05 13.00 -36.28
N TYR A 15 -10.92 13.32 -36.90
CA TYR A 15 -9.60 12.91 -36.41
C TYR A 15 -9.26 13.58 -35.08
N ALA A 16 -9.52 14.87 -34.94
CA ALA A 16 -9.35 15.59 -33.68
C ALA A 16 -10.23 15.02 -32.56
N ALA A 17 -11.51 14.74 -32.85
CA ALA A 17 -12.42 14.12 -31.88
C ALA A 17 -11.93 12.72 -31.45
N PHE A 18 -11.41 11.93 -32.38
CA PHE A 18 -10.83 10.62 -32.07
C PHE A 18 -9.59 10.74 -31.18
N LEU A 19 -8.68 11.67 -31.47
CA LEU A 19 -7.50 11.93 -30.64
C LEU A 19 -7.88 12.38 -29.22
N ILE A 20 -8.87 13.29 -29.09
CA ILE A 20 -9.34 13.73 -27.79
C ILE A 20 -9.92 12.54 -27.03
N ALA A 21 -10.77 11.74 -27.66
CA ALA A 21 -11.36 10.57 -27.02
C ALA A 21 -10.30 9.55 -26.58
N ALA A 22 -9.33 9.26 -27.44
CA ALA A 22 -8.21 8.35 -27.15
C ALA A 22 -7.34 8.87 -25.99
N PHE A 23 -7.04 10.17 -25.99
CA PHE A 23 -6.25 10.79 -24.92
C PHE A 23 -7.02 10.79 -23.59
N THR A 24 -8.32 11.16 -23.64
CA THR A 24 -9.19 11.11 -22.45
C THR A 24 -9.28 9.69 -21.89
N TRP A 25 -9.46 8.69 -22.77
CA TRP A 25 -9.47 7.29 -22.35
C TRP A 25 -8.17 6.89 -21.69
N ALA A 26 -7.01 7.24 -22.29
CA ALA A 26 -5.70 6.92 -21.73
C ALA A 26 -5.48 7.54 -20.34
N LEU A 27 -5.95 8.79 -20.15
CA LEU A 27 -5.89 9.44 -18.83
C LEU A 27 -6.80 8.75 -17.82
N LEU A 28 -8.03 8.41 -18.20
CA LEU A 28 -8.97 7.71 -17.33
C LEU A 28 -8.43 6.33 -16.94
N ASP A 29 -7.93 5.56 -17.91
CA ASP A 29 -7.36 4.24 -17.68
C ASP A 29 -6.14 4.29 -16.75
N THR A 30 -5.30 5.33 -16.90
CA THR A 30 -4.07 5.46 -16.11
C THR A 30 -4.32 5.93 -14.69
N PHE A 31 -5.25 6.86 -14.47
CA PHE A 31 -5.37 7.58 -13.19
C PHE A 31 -6.69 7.38 -12.46
N VAL A 32 -7.73 6.90 -13.13
CA VAL A 32 -9.09 6.87 -12.56
C VAL A 32 -9.69 5.48 -12.54
N ILE A 33 -9.52 4.69 -13.60
CA ILE A 33 -10.14 3.36 -13.68
C ILE A 33 -9.41 2.38 -12.75
N PRO A 34 -10.09 1.81 -11.75
CA PRO A 34 -9.47 0.82 -10.86
C PRO A 34 -9.11 -0.45 -11.63
N HIS A 35 -7.87 -0.90 -11.48
CA HIS A 35 -7.39 -2.16 -12.03
C HIS A 35 -7.16 -3.14 -10.89
N ARG A 36 -8.13 -3.99 -10.65
CA ARG A 36 -8.08 -5.02 -9.60
C ARG A 36 -7.32 -6.22 -10.13
N GLU A 37 -6.17 -6.52 -9.54
CA GLU A 37 -5.30 -7.64 -9.94
C GLU A 37 -5.56 -8.88 -9.09
N LEU A 38 -5.80 -8.70 -7.79
CA LEU A 38 -6.04 -9.79 -6.85
C LEU A 38 -7.00 -9.35 -5.73
N ILE A 39 -8.02 -10.15 -5.47
CA ILE A 39 -8.88 -9.97 -4.30
C ILE A 39 -8.25 -10.74 -3.13
N VAL A 40 -8.01 -10.04 -2.04
CA VAL A 40 -7.17 -10.49 -0.91
C VAL A 40 -7.89 -11.50 0.03
N SER A 41 -9.09 -12.00 -0.32
CA SER A 41 -9.79 -12.98 0.53
C SER A 41 -8.92 -14.19 0.88
N ARG A 42 -8.16 -14.71 -0.10
CA ARG A 42 -7.27 -15.85 0.10
C ARG A 42 -5.93 -15.45 0.78
N ALA A 43 -5.44 -14.25 0.51
CA ALA A 43 -4.24 -13.72 1.14
C ALA A 43 -4.49 -13.34 2.60
N ARG A 44 -5.72 -12.95 2.95
CA ARG A 44 -6.14 -12.71 4.33
C ARG A 44 -6.07 -13.99 5.17
N ASP A 45 -6.54 -15.12 4.61
CA ASP A 45 -6.49 -16.41 5.30
C ASP A 45 -5.05 -16.83 5.59
N VAL A 46 -4.14 -16.64 4.61
CA VAL A 46 -2.70 -16.92 4.78
C VAL A 46 -2.05 -15.95 5.77
N ALA A 47 -2.39 -14.65 5.70
CA ALA A 47 -1.86 -13.67 6.65
C ALA A 47 -2.40 -13.89 8.07
N GLU A 48 -3.65 -14.32 8.23
CA GLU A 48 -4.21 -14.71 9.53
C GLU A 48 -3.55 -15.99 10.07
N GLU A 49 -3.29 -16.98 9.22
CA GLU A 49 -2.57 -18.21 9.58
C GLU A 49 -1.13 -17.92 10.00
N VAL A 50 -0.43 -17.06 9.26
CA VAL A 50 0.92 -16.61 9.60
C VAL A 50 0.91 -15.79 10.90
N LEU A 51 -0.07 -14.90 11.07
CA LEU A 51 -0.24 -14.11 12.29
C LEU A 51 -0.50 -15.02 13.50
N GLU A 52 -1.35 -16.02 13.37
CA GLU A 52 -1.62 -17.00 14.43
C GLU A 52 -0.37 -17.81 14.79
N THR A 53 0.49 -18.08 13.80
CA THR A 53 1.74 -18.79 14.00
C THR A 53 2.81 -17.91 14.68
N LEU A 54 2.91 -16.63 14.27
CA LEU A 54 3.93 -15.69 14.77
C LEU A 54 3.53 -15.02 16.10
N ALA A 55 2.24 -14.83 16.32
CA ALA A 55 1.70 -14.17 17.51
C ALA A 55 0.38 -14.84 17.97
N PRO A 56 0.41 -16.07 18.44
CA PRO A 56 -0.79 -16.83 18.80
C PRO A 56 -1.64 -16.20 19.92
N SER A 57 -1.13 -15.17 20.58
CA SER A 57 -1.81 -14.44 21.66
C SER A 57 -2.13 -12.98 21.32
N ALA A 58 -1.90 -12.53 20.10
CA ALA A 58 -2.15 -11.16 19.69
C ALA A 58 -3.65 -10.90 19.40
N THR A 59 -4.51 -11.29 20.32
CA THR A 59 -5.88 -10.77 20.39
C THR A 59 -5.78 -9.31 20.79
N LEU A 60 -6.49 -8.40 20.10
CA LEU A 60 -6.58 -7.01 20.52
C LEU A 60 -7.12 -6.97 21.96
N ALA A 61 -6.22 -6.83 22.92
CA ALA A 61 -6.58 -6.70 24.30
C ALA A 61 -7.27 -5.34 24.53
N ALA A 62 -8.15 -5.28 25.51
CA ALA A 62 -8.74 -3.99 25.89
C ALA A 62 -7.63 -3.03 26.35
N PRO A 63 -7.68 -1.74 25.95
CA PRO A 63 -6.65 -0.79 26.34
C PRO A 63 -6.56 -0.66 27.84
N ARG A 64 -5.35 -0.69 28.39
CA ARG A 64 -5.07 -0.41 29.80
C ARG A 64 -5.06 1.08 30.07
N ALA A 65 -4.62 1.87 29.11
CA ALA A 65 -4.66 3.32 29.13
C ALA A 65 -4.78 3.85 27.70
N ALA A 66 -5.61 4.85 27.48
CA ALA A 66 -5.74 5.53 26.21
C ALA A 66 -6.21 6.96 26.39
N ASP A 67 -5.61 7.89 25.66
CA ASP A 67 -6.06 9.27 25.47
C ASP A 67 -5.76 9.71 24.02
N ALA A 68 -5.88 11.00 23.71
CA ALA A 68 -5.66 11.50 22.36
C ALA A 68 -4.20 11.38 21.88
N SER A 69 -3.22 11.18 22.76
CA SER A 69 -1.79 11.14 22.47
C SER A 69 -1.10 9.86 22.92
N PHE A 70 -1.81 8.98 23.60
CA PHE A 70 -1.24 7.78 24.20
C PHE A 70 -2.22 6.60 24.15
N TYR A 71 -1.71 5.44 23.78
CA TYR A 71 -2.42 4.15 23.87
C TYR A 71 -1.50 3.09 24.45
N GLN A 72 -2.01 2.22 25.31
CA GLN A 72 -1.28 1.08 25.83
C GLN A 72 -2.20 -0.10 26.11
N ASP A 73 -1.81 -1.27 25.66
CA ASP A 73 -2.38 -2.57 26.06
C ASP A 73 -1.27 -3.57 26.38
N GLU A 74 -1.58 -4.88 26.36
CA GLU A 74 -0.60 -5.95 26.65
C GLU A 74 0.40 -6.16 25.50
N ASN A 75 0.03 -5.77 24.28
CA ASN A 75 0.76 -6.11 23.06
C ASN A 75 1.43 -4.90 22.41
N MET A 76 1.00 -3.68 22.75
CA MET A 76 1.56 -2.47 22.16
C MET A 76 1.47 -1.25 23.06
N SER A 77 2.36 -0.30 22.83
CA SER A 77 2.20 1.08 23.28
C SER A 77 2.46 2.04 22.13
N VAL A 78 1.69 3.12 22.08
CA VAL A 78 1.83 4.18 21.10
C VAL A 78 1.83 5.51 21.84
N GLU A 79 2.85 6.33 21.60
CA GLU A 79 2.93 7.70 22.12
C GLU A 79 3.07 8.67 20.94
N LEU A 80 2.20 9.68 20.90
CA LEU A 80 2.20 10.72 19.87
C LEU A 80 2.75 12.01 20.43
N THR A 81 3.84 12.48 19.86
CA THR A 81 4.44 13.78 20.17
C THR A 81 4.26 14.73 18.99
N THR A 82 3.83 15.95 19.28
CA THR A 82 3.74 17.02 18.28
C THR A 82 4.93 17.98 18.44
N LEU A 83 5.70 18.16 17.40
CA LEU A 83 6.82 19.08 17.33
C LEU A 83 6.54 20.16 16.28
N ARG A 84 6.86 21.42 16.62
CA ARG A 84 6.79 22.52 15.64
C ARG A 84 8.18 23.10 15.42
N ARG A 85 8.60 23.11 14.17
CA ARG A 85 9.90 23.65 13.74
C ARG A 85 9.76 24.32 12.38
N ASP A 86 10.30 25.53 12.23
CA ASP A 86 10.38 26.25 10.96
C ASP A 86 9.04 26.31 10.18
N ASP A 87 7.95 26.71 10.86
CA ASP A 87 6.57 26.71 10.37
C ASP A 87 5.98 25.34 9.96
N THR A 88 6.73 24.28 10.21
CA THR A 88 6.27 22.90 9.98
C THR A 88 5.82 22.25 11.29
N THR A 89 4.67 21.60 11.26
CA THR A 89 4.22 20.74 12.36
C THR A 89 4.56 19.30 12.03
N CYS A 90 5.34 18.65 12.89
CA CYS A 90 5.70 17.24 12.80
C CYS A 90 4.97 16.44 13.86
N TYR A 91 4.36 15.36 13.47
CA TYR A 91 3.81 14.36 14.38
C TYR A 91 4.76 13.18 14.43
N VAL A 92 5.20 12.83 15.62
CA VAL A 92 6.09 11.69 15.86
C VAL A 92 5.32 10.66 16.66
N ALA A 93 5.21 9.45 16.10
CA ALA A 93 4.67 8.31 16.82
C ALA A 93 5.82 7.42 17.27
N ASP A 94 5.96 7.23 18.57
CA ASP A 94 6.82 6.21 19.15
C ASP A 94 5.95 4.97 19.42
N VAL A 95 6.33 3.83 18.80
CA VAL A 95 5.51 2.63 18.79
C VAL A 95 6.34 1.44 19.28
N TRP A 96 5.90 0.84 20.35
CA TRP A 96 6.42 -0.44 20.80
C TRP A 96 5.41 -1.55 20.51
N LEU A 97 5.88 -2.67 19.96
CA LEU A 97 5.07 -3.84 19.60
C LEU A 97 5.66 -5.09 20.22
N ALA A 98 4.84 -5.91 20.86
CA ALA A 98 5.25 -7.20 21.42
C ALA A 98 5.58 -8.23 20.31
N SER A 99 5.08 -8.02 19.08
CA SER A 99 5.34 -8.88 17.94
C SER A 99 5.35 -8.05 16.65
N PRO A 100 6.26 -8.31 15.71
CA PRO A 100 6.29 -7.68 14.40
C PRO A 100 5.01 -7.94 13.58
N ALA A 101 4.29 -9.02 13.85
CA ALA A 101 3.02 -9.33 13.21
C ALA A 101 1.90 -8.32 13.51
N LEU A 102 2.08 -7.44 14.49
CA LEU A 102 1.19 -6.31 14.78
C LEU A 102 1.43 -5.12 13.83
N LEU A 103 2.59 -5.04 13.15
CA LEU A 103 2.84 -4.11 12.06
C LEU A 103 2.22 -4.65 10.78
N ARG A 104 1.02 -4.20 10.44
CA ARG A 104 0.23 -4.74 9.34
C ARG A 104 0.01 -3.72 8.25
N THR A 105 -0.12 -4.21 7.03
CA THR A 105 -0.55 -3.42 5.87
C THR A 105 -1.98 -3.81 5.50
N ALA A 106 -2.84 -2.81 5.29
CA ALA A 106 -4.17 -2.99 4.72
C ALA A 106 -4.21 -2.44 3.29
N LEU A 107 -4.88 -3.15 2.40
CA LEU A 107 -5.09 -2.74 1.02
C LEU A 107 -6.50 -2.15 0.86
N ALA A 108 -6.61 -1.10 0.07
CA ALA A 108 -7.89 -0.49 -0.25
C ALA A 108 -8.88 -1.52 -0.83
N GLU A 109 -10.12 -1.53 -0.34
CA GLU A 109 -11.15 -2.50 -0.70
C GLU A 109 -10.69 -3.96 -0.59
N ASN A 110 -9.73 -4.27 0.29
CA ASN A 110 -9.07 -5.58 0.38
C ASN A 110 -8.62 -6.13 -0.98
N THR A 111 -8.12 -5.26 -1.86
CA THR A 111 -7.79 -5.60 -3.23
C THR A 111 -6.40 -5.09 -3.59
N PHE A 112 -5.54 -5.99 -4.07
CA PHE A 112 -4.31 -5.59 -4.73
C PHE A 112 -4.62 -5.18 -6.16
N GLY A 113 -4.15 -4.00 -6.57
CA GLY A 113 -4.39 -3.48 -7.90
C GLY A 113 -3.93 -2.03 -8.04
N ARG A 114 -4.25 -1.42 -9.18
CA ARG A 114 -3.93 -0.02 -9.46
C ARG A 114 -5.18 0.85 -9.40
N ASN A 115 -5.01 2.09 -8.92
CA ASN A 115 -6.09 3.06 -8.78
C ASN A 115 -7.26 2.58 -7.88
N VAL A 116 -7.01 1.60 -7.00
CA VAL A 116 -7.92 1.22 -5.94
C VAL A 116 -7.55 2.07 -4.73
N THR A 117 -8.48 2.86 -4.25
CA THR A 117 -8.22 3.85 -3.19
C THR A 117 -9.25 3.77 -2.09
N ASP A 118 -8.80 4.06 -0.88
CA ASP A 118 -9.63 4.18 0.31
C ASP A 118 -9.01 5.23 1.22
N THR A 119 -9.73 5.74 2.19
CA THR A 119 -9.15 6.65 3.16
C THR A 119 -8.41 5.87 4.24
N VAL A 120 -7.34 6.47 4.79
CA VAL A 120 -6.60 5.85 5.91
C VAL A 120 -7.52 5.59 7.11
N SER A 121 -8.47 6.50 7.37
CA SER A 121 -9.43 6.36 8.47
C SER A 121 -10.41 5.18 8.27
N GLU A 122 -10.87 4.95 7.05
CA GLU A 122 -11.73 3.81 6.72
C GLU A 122 -10.96 2.49 6.83
N LEU A 123 -9.74 2.45 6.28
CA LEU A 123 -8.84 1.29 6.44
C LEU A 123 -8.54 1.00 7.90
N ALA A 124 -8.22 2.02 8.69
CA ALA A 124 -7.97 1.87 10.13
C ALA A 124 -9.18 1.31 10.86
N GLY A 125 -10.38 1.88 10.61
CA GLY A 125 -11.62 1.43 11.24
C GLY A 125 -11.98 -0.01 10.88
N THR A 126 -11.87 -0.36 9.59
CA THR A 126 -12.19 -1.71 9.11
C THR A 126 -11.24 -2.79 9.65
N ASN A 127 -9.97 -2.41 9.89
CA ASN A 127 -8.94 -3.34 10.39
C ASN A 127 -8.69 -3.23 11.91
N GLY A 128 -9.45 -2.41 12.62
CA GLY A 128 -9.30 -2.22 14.07
C GLY A 128 -7.92 -1.66 14.46
N ALA A 129 -7.32 -0.82 13.62
CA ALA A 129 -6.00 -0.28 13.86
C ALA A 129 -6.03 0.82 14.93
N VAL A 130 -5.07 0.79 15.84
CA VAL A 130 -4.85 1.83 16.87
C VAL A 130 -4.19 3.07 16.24
N LEU A 131 -3.26 2.84 15.32
CA LEU A 131 -2.56 3.87 14.56
C LEU A 131 -2.50 3.43 13.10
N ALA A 132 -2.68 4.37 12.19
CA ALA A 132 -2.52 4.11 10.76
C ALA A 132 -1.89 5.30 10.05
N VAL A 133 -1.08 5.01 9.04
CA VAL A 133 -0.38 5.98 8.19
C VAL A 133 -0.34 5.48 6.76
N ASN A 134 -0.24 6.39 5.80
CA ASN A 134 -0.05 6.02 4.40
C ASN A 134 1.23 5.19 4.22
N GLY A 135 1.13 4.14 3.40
CA GLY A 135 2.28 3.37 2.95
C GLY A 135 2.93 3.97 1.69
N ASP A 136 3.63 3.10 0.96
CA ASP A 136 4.26 3.42 -0.32
C ASP A 136 3.25 3.47 -1.48
N PHE A 137 3.70 3.89 -2.66
CA PHE A 137 2.87 4.08 -3.87
C PHE A 137 2.74 2.81 -4.71
N TYR A 138 2.64 1.62 -4.13
CA TYR A 138 2.54 0.35 -4.88
C TYR A 138 1.42 0.36 -5.93
N GLY A 139 0.29 0.99 -5.64
CA GLY A 139 -0.90 1.01 -6.49
C GLY A 139 -0.82 1.95 -7.70
N SER A 140 0.20 2.81 -7.79
CA SER A 140 0.48 3.64 -8.99
C SER A 140 1.48 2.98 -9.94
N ARG A 141 2.17 1.93 -9.50
CA ARG A 141 3.27 1.29 -10.23
C ARG A 141 2.85 -0.03 -10.85
N LYS A 142 3.42 -0.36 -12.02
CA LYS A 142 3.25 -1.66 -12.70
C LYS A 142 4.35 -2.66 -12.33
N SER A 143 5.43 -2.20 -11.71
CA SER A 143 6.60 -2.99 -11.32
C SER A 143 7.12 -2.50 -9.96
N GLY A 144 8.11 -3.17 -9.41
CA GLY A 144 8.64 -2.97 -8.06
C GLY A 144 8.09 -4.03 -7.10
N TRP A 145 8.91 -4.44 -6.16
CA TRP A 145 8.57 -5.45 -5.17
C TRP A 145 7.41 -5.02 -4.29
N CYS A 146 6.52 -5.93 -3.99
CA CYS A 146 5.39 -5.70 -3.07
C CYS A 146 5.09 -6.97 -2.30
N LEU A 147 5.52 -7.02 -1.04
CA LEU A 147 5.19 -8.07 -0.09
C LEU A 147 4.49 -7.42 1.11
N ARG A 148 3.32 -7.94 1.48
CA ARG A 148 2.51 -7.40 2.56
C ARG A 148 2.02 -8.52 3.45
N ASN A 149 2.29 -8.41 4.75
CA ASN A 149 1.89 -9.40 5.75
C ASN A 149 2.31 -10.82 5.37
N GLY A 150 3.53 -11.00 4.88
CA GLY A 150 4.06 -12.28 4.42
C GLY A 150 3.55 -12.76 3.05
N VAL A 151 2.68 -12.01 2.38
CA VAL A 151 2.15 -12.36 1.06
C VAL A 151 2.84 -11.58 -0.04
N LEU A 152 3.46 -12.26 -0.98
CA LEU A 152 4.12 -11.67 -2.14
C LEU A 152 3.09 -11.39 -3.25
N TYR A 153 2.85 -10.11 -3.54
CA TYR A 153 1.91 -9.66 -4.56
C TYR A 153 2.60 -9.35 -5.89
N ARG A 154 3.85 -8.92 -5.82
CA ARG A 154 4.63 -8.57 -7.02
C ARG A 154 6.12 -8.78 -6.73
N ASP A 155 6.80 -9.47 -7.66
CA ASP A 155 8.18 -9.92 -7.58
C ASP A 155 9.06 -9.33 -8.69
N SER A 156 8.71 -8.19 -9.23
CA SER A 156 9.42 -7.56 -10.34
C SER A 156 10.21 -6.35 -9.88
N MET A 157 11.40 -6.18 -10.42
CA MET A 157 12.23 -4.98 -10.24
C MET A 157 11.48 -3.73 -10.71
N ALA A 158 11.64 -2.62 -10.01
CA ALA A 158 11.08 -1.33 -10.41
C ALA A 158 11.68 -0.85 -11.75
N SER A 159 10.93 -0.01 -12.47
CA SER A 159 11.39 0.58 -13.73
C SER A 159 12.53 1.61 -13.54
N ALA A 160 12.66 2.17 -12.35
CA ALA A 160 13.77 3.03 -11.94
C ALA A 160 14.41 2.44 -10.69
N ALA A 161 15.71 2.66 -10.51
CA ALA A 161 16.40 2.24 -9.29
C ALA A 161 15.70 2.82 -8.07
N THR A 162 15.40 1.95 -7.12
CA THR A 162 14.72 2.31 -5.88
C THR A 162 15.28 1.51 -4.73
N GLU A 163 15.16 2.03 -3.52
CA GLU A 163 15.49 1.32 -2.31
C GLU A 163 14.24 0.63 -1.75
N LEU A 164 14.45 -0.55 -1.23
CA LEU A 164 13.43 -1.34 -0.55
C LEU A 164 13.67 -1.27 0.95
N LEU A 165 12.64 -0.96 1.71
CA LEU A 165 12.63 -1.21 3.15
C LEU A 165 12.05 -2.59 3.38
N LEU A 166 12.85 -3.47 3.97
CA LEU A 166 12.50 -4.84 4.30
C LEU A 166 12.24 -4.94 5.80
N VAL A 167 11.20 -5.64 6.17
CA VAL A 167 10.92 -6.03 7.56
C VAL A 167 10.80 -7.53 7.58
N ASP A 168 11.62 -8.19 8.37
CA ASP A 168 11.57 -9.65 8.49
C ASP A 168 10.55 -10.11 9.55
N SER A 169 10.40 -11.43 9.68
CA SER A 169 9.51 -12.04 10.65
C SER A 169 9.95 -11.85 12.12
N SER A 170 11.20 -11.43 12.34
CA SER A 170 11.74 -11.08 13.67
C SER A 170 11.44 -9.62 14.04
N GLY A 171 11.09 -8.79 13.04
CA GLY A 171 10.85 -7.36 13.20
C GLY A 171 12.08 -6.50 12.91
N ASP A 172 13.15 -7.10 12.39
CA ASP A 172 14.35 -6.36 12.01
C ASP A 172 14.13 -5.62 10.69
N PHE A 173 14.60 -4.37 10.64
CA PHE A 173 14.53 -3.50 9.48
C PHE A 173 15.86 -3.49 8.74
N SER A 174 15.79 -3.65 7.41
CA SER A 174 16.95 -3.52 6.54
C SER A 174 16.59 -2.78 5.25
N VAL A 175 17.61 -2.26 4.57
CA VAL A 175 17.45 -1.57 3.28
C VAL A 175 18.24 -2.31 2.21
N MET A 176 17.61 -2.52 1.05
CA MET A 176 18.20 -3.21 -0.08
C MET A 176 17.88 -2.45 -1.39
N ASP A 177 18.84 -2.43 -2.31
CA ASP A 177 18.58 -1.95 -3.69
C ASP A 177 17.73 -3.01 -4.43
N ASP A 178 16.65 -2.58 -5.08
CA ASP A 178 15.71 -3.49 -5.75
C ASP A 178 16.32 -4.27 -6.92
N ARG A 179 17.45 -3.77 -7.47
CA ARG A 179 18.18 -4.41 -8.59
C ARG A 179 18.90 -5.70 -8.19
N VAL A 180 19.18 -5.86 -6.90
CA VAL A 180 19.84 -7.08 -6.39
C VAL A 180 18.89 -8.03 -5.69
N MET A 181 17.65 -7.61 -5.45
CA MET A 181 16.62 -8.42 -4.80
C MET A 181 16.19 -9.58 -5.69
N THR A 182 16.08 -10.76 -5.11
CA THR A 182 15.59 -11.98 -5.75
C THR A 182 14.35 -12.53 -5.03
N ALA A 183 13.63 -13.44 -5.66
CA ALA A 183 12.49 -14.10 -5.01
C ALA A 183 12.90 -14.89 -3.74
N GLY A 184 14.12 -15.42 -3.72
CA GLY A 184 14.66 -16.12 -2.54
C GLY A 184 14.88 -15.18 -1.35
N ASP A 185 15.25 -13.92 -1.60
CA ASP A 185 15.44 -12.93 -0.54
C ASP A 185 14.10 -12.49 0.10
N ALA A 186 12.97 -12.74 -0.57
CA ALA A 186 11.64 -12.46 -0.03
C ALA A 186 11.16 -13.51 0.99
N GLU A 187 11.82 -14.68 1.03
CA GLU A 187 11.48 -15.73 2.00
C GLU A 187 11.81 -15.26 3.44
N GLY A 188 10.85 -15.43 4.34
CA GLY A 188 10.99 -15.01 5.74
C GLY A 188 10.78 -13.50 5.99
N LEU A 189 10.51 -12.71 4.95
CA LEU A 189 10.13 -11.32 5.13
C LEU A 189 8.63 -11.18 5.46
N TRP A 190 8.33 -10.20 6.31
CA TRP A 190 6.98 -9.82 6.69
C TRP A 190 6.43 -8.71 5.80
N GLN A 191 7.27 -7.70 5.46
CA GLN A 191 6.89 -6.55 4.64
C GLN A 191 8.03 -6.16 3.69
N ILE A 192 7.68 -5.68 2.49
CA ILE A 192 8.59 -4.98 1.58
C ILE A 192 7.93 -3.68 1.15
N PHE A 193 8.53 -2.55 1.47
CA PHE A 193 8.10 -1.22 1.02
C PHE A 193 9.09 -0.68 -0.02
N SER A 194 8.58 -0.08 -1.08
CA SER A 194 9.37 0.45 -2.20
C SER A 194 9.16 1.97 -2.28
N PHE A 195 10.22 2.76 -2.20
CA PHE A 195 10.20 4.23 -2.16
C PHE A 195 10.78 4.87 -3.41
#